data_f1d13b548a4ff2844206ee8f7a7fb92b
#
_entry.id   f1d13b548a4ff2844206ee8f7a7fb92b
#
_cell.length_a   1.000
_cell.length_b   1.000
_cell.length_c   1.000
_cell.angle_alpha   90.00
_cell.angle_beta   90.00
_cell.angle_gamma   90.00
#
_symmetry.space_group_name_H-M   'P 1'
#
loop_
_entity.id
_entity.type
_entity.pdbx_description
1 polymer ?
#
loop_
_entity_poly.entity_id
_entity_poly.type
_entity_poly.pdbx_seq_one_letter_code
_entity_poly.pdbx_strand_id
1 'polypeptide(L)'
;MYATIKSLIYLIFNRPDIVFGMGGYSSFPVCIAAFFLNIKFVIYENNLIIGKANKYLLPFAEKIFVSYQELEGIPEKYKKKVISIGNIIREEIIAKKISLDEKDDFNNLKILVLGGSQGAKVFAESLPPILEKTKSLKLPIKVYQ
;
A
#
# COMPACT_ATOMS: atom_id res chain seq x y z
N MET A 1 8.67 12.91 17.47
CA MET A 1 9.98 13.32 17.96
C MET A 1 10.87 12.14 18.34
N TYR A 2 10.49 11.27 19.26
CA TYR A 2 11.27 10.08 19.67
C TYR A 2 11.72 9.19 18.50
N ALA A 3 10.80 8.84 17.58
CA ALA A 3 11.09 7.99 16.43
C ALA A 3 12.15 8.61 15.49
N THR A 4 12.10 9.92 15.27
CA THR A 4 13.09 10.62 14.43
C THR A 4 14.47 10.61 15.05
N ILE A 5 14.57 10.84 16.37
CA ILE A 5 15.87 10.79 17.09
C ILE A 5 16.46 9.38 17.02
N LYS A 6 15.64 8.35 17.25
CA LYS A 6 16.07 6.94 17.12
C LYS A 6 16.55 6.62 15.71
N SER A 7 15.83 7.12 14.70
CA SER A 7 16.22 6.95 13.29
C SER A 7 17.53 7.68 12.98
N LEU A 8 17.74 8.89 13.51
CA LEU A 8 19.01 9.63 13.35
C LEU A 8 20.18 8.82 13.90
N ILE A 9 20.07 8.34 15.15
CA ILE A 9 21.12 7.53 15.79
C ILE A 9 21.42 6.30 14.93
N TYR A 10 20.39 5.57 14.50
CA TYR A 10 20.56 4.38 13.68
C TYR A 10 21.27 4.68 12.36
N LEU A 11 20.86 5.75 11.65
CA LEU A 11 21.43 6.12 10.36
C LEU A 11 22.88 6.69 10.48
N ILE A 12 23.25 7.27 11.61
CA ILE A 12 24.64 7.69 11.86
C ILE A 12 25.56 6.48 11.88
N PHE A 13 25.16 5.41 12.58
CA PHE A 13 25.99 4.20 12.72
C PHE A 13 25.94 3.29 11.49
N ASN A 14 24.81 3.25 10.76
CA ASN A 14 24.58 2.34 9.63
C ASN A 14 24.43 3.09 8.30
N ARG A 15 25.13 4.17 8.11
CA ARG A 15 25.00 5.15 7.01
C ARG A 15 24.77 4.48 5.65
N PRO A 16 23.52 4.22 5.22
CA PRO A 16 23.23 3.62 3.91
C PRO A 16 23.44 4.65 2.80
N ASP A 17 23.67 4.18 1.58
CA ASP A 17 23.76 5.03 0.39
C ASP A 17 22.43 5.66 0.03
N ILE A 18 21.32 4.94 0.27
CA ILE A 18 19.97 5.39 -0.02
C ILE A 18 18.97 4.79 0.97
N VAL A 19 17.94 5.57 1.31
CA VAL A 19 16.80 5.12 2.10
C VAL A 19 15.57 4.99 1.20
N PHE A 20 14.86 3.86 1.31
CA PHE A 20 13.60 3.62 0.59
C PHE A 20 12.42 3.71 1.55
N GLY A 21 11.61 4.78 1.42
CA GLY A 21 10.42 5.00 2.23
C GLY A 21 9.17 4.47 1.54
N MET A 22 8.59 3.39 2.06
CA MET A 22 7.40 2.75 1.50
C MET A 22 6.08 3.39 1.94
N GLY A 23 6.09 4.66 2.33
CA GLY A 23 4.90 5.38 2.78
C GLY A 23 4.49 5.06 4.22
N GLY A 24 3.36 5.62 4.63
CA GLY A 24 2.85 5.50 6.00
C GLY A 24 3.61 6.35 7.01
N TYR A 25 3.07 6.39 8.23
CA TYR A 25 3.65 7.20 9.32
C TYR A 25 4.99 6.67 9.84
N SER A 26 5.29 5.39 9.65
CA SER A 26 6.53 4.76 10.12
C SER A 26 7.74 5.12 9.27
N SER A 27 7.57 5.34 7.96
CA SER A 27 8.67 5.72 7.06
C SER A 27 9.06 7.20 7.20
N PHE A 28 8.13 8.06 7.60
CA PHE A 28 8.33 9.49 7.71
C PHE A 28 9.53 9.88 8.62
N PRO A 29 9.64 9.38 9.87
CA PRO A 29 10.76 9.70 10.75
C PRO A 29 12.12 9.30 10.18
N VAL A 30 12.19 8.16 9.48
CA VAL A 30 13.44 7.67 8.88
C VAL A 30 13.85 8.53 7.69
N CYS A 31 12.91 8.89 6.81
CA CYS A 31 13.18 9.75 5.66
C CYS A 31 13.60 11.16 6.10
N ILE A 32 12.98 11.72 7.13
CA ILE A 32 13.37 13.02 7.70
C ILE A 32 14.77 12.93 8.34
N ALA A 33 15.08 11.86 9.06
CA ALA A 33 16.41 11.64 9.61
C ALA A 33 17.46 11.52 8.49
N ALA A 34 17.16 10.81 7.41
CA ALA A 34 18.03 10.72 6.24
C ALA A 34 18.30 12.10 5.61
N PHE A 35 17.26 12.92 5.48
CA PHE A 35 17.41 14.30 5.00
C PHE A 35 18.39 15.11 5.85
N PHE A 36 18.26 15.10 7.17
CA PHE A 36 19.17 15.83 8.07
C PHE A 36 20.62 15.33 8.04
N LEU A 37 20.82 14.05 7.73
CA LEU A 37 22.13 13.44 7.58
C LEU A 37 22.69 13.52 6.15
N ASN A 38 22.00 14.21 5.25
CA ASN A 38 22.35 14.32 3.83
C ASN A 38 22.48 12.93 3.15
N ILE A 39 21.65 11.99 3.57
CA ILE A 39 21.49 10.68 2.94
C ILE A 39 20.33 10.78 1.96
N LYS A 40 20.57 10.37 0.71
CA LYS A 40 19.52 10.35 -0.31
C LYS A 40 18.39 9.41 0.08
N PHE A 41 17.16 9.78 -0.23
CA PHE A 41 16.04 8.89 -0.06
C PHE A 41 15.03 9.02 -1.21
N VAL A 42 14.34 7.94 -1.46
CA VAL A 42 13.23 7.84 -2.38
C VAL A 42 11.98 7.41 -1.63
N ILE A 43 10.81 7.80 -2.11
CA ILE A 43 9.54 7.40 -1.52
C ILE A 43 8.71 6.61 -2.52
N TYR A 44 7.89 5.70 -2.02
CA TYR A 44 6.95 4.91 -2.79
C TYR A 44 5.52 5.21 -2.35
N GLU A 45 4.63 5.43 -3.31
CA GLU A 45 3.20 5.62 -3.07
C GLU A 45 2.41 4.55 -3.80
N ASN A 46 1.68 3.76 -3.02
CA ASN A 46 0.86 2.67 -3.54
C ASN A 46 -0.59 3.06 -3.80
N ASN A 47 -1.01 4.24 -3.35
CA ASN A 47 -2.39 4.71 -3.50
C ASN A 47 -2.53 5.61 -4.73
N LEU A 48 -3.78 5.76 -5.22
CA LEU A 48 -4.11 6.71 -6.28
C LEU A 48 -4.01 8.18 -5.83
N ILE A 49 -4.11 8.42 -4.52
CA ILE A 49 -3.98 9.75 -3.93
C ILE A 49 -2.79 9.75 -2.99
N ILE A 50 -1.92 10.75 -3.12
CA ILE A 50 -0.72 10.82 -2.28
C ILE A 50 -1.06 10.93 -0.79
N GLY A 51 -0.49 10.03 0.00
CA GLY A 51 -0.64 10.02 1.45
C GLY A 51 0.01 11.26 2.11
N LYS A 52 -0.53 11.69 3.25
CA LYS A 52 -0.04 12.89 3.97
C LYS A 52 1.46 12.84 4.26
N ALA A 53 1.97 11.71 4.74
CA ALA A 53 3.39 11.54 5.05
C ALA A 53 4.25 11.76 3.79
N ASN A 54 3.92 11.09 2.69
CA ASN A 54 4.63 11.23 1.43
C ASN A 54 4.53 12.66 0.89
N LYS A 55 3.37 13.32 1.02
CA LYS A 55 3.18 14.71 0.59
C LYS A 55 4.17 15.67 1.26
N TYR A 56 4.44 15.50 2.56
CA TYR A 56 5.44 16.30 3.27
C TYR A 56 6.88 15.97 2.87
N LEU A 57 7.14 14.74 2.40
CA LEU A 57 8.48 14.31 1.97
C LEU A 57 8.81 14.69 0.52
N LEU A 58 7.82 15.05 -0.32
CA LEU A 58 8.01 15.42 -1.73
C LEU A 58 9.15 16.41 -1.99
N PRO A 59 9.30 17.51 -1.22
CA PRO A 59 10.36 18.48 -1.47
C PRO A 59 11.76 17.88 -1.38
N PHE A 60 11.94 16.93 -0.47
CA PHE A 60 13.24 16.42 -0.04
C PHE A 60 13.62 15.09 -0.71
N ALA A 61 12.62 14.34 -1.21
CA ALA A 61 12.87 13.07 -1.88
C ALA A 61 13.58 13.25 -3.22
N GLU A 62 14.54 12.38 -3.51
CA GLU A 62 15.26 12.32 -4.80
C GLU A 62 14.31 11.91 -5.93
N LYS A 63 13.57 10.84 -5.73
CA LYS A 63 12.55 10.30 -6.64
C LYS A 63 11.31 9.84 -5.88
N ILE A 64 10.22 9.76 -6.62
CA ILE A 64 8.91 9.34 -6.14
C ILE A 64 8.48 8.19 -7.04
N PHE A 65 8.54 6.98 -6.51
CA PHE A 65 8.02 5.80 -7.18
C PHE A 65 6.53 5.66 -6.90
N VAL A 66 5.76 5.31 -7.93
CA VAL A 66 4.29 5.20 -7.82
C VAL A 66 3.79 3.92 -8.46
N SER A 67 2.71 3.36 -7.88
CA SER A 67 2.03 2.21 -8.47
C SER A 67 1.23 2.59 -9.70
N TYR A 68 0.66 3.79 -9.71
CA TYR A 68 -0.26 4.27 -10.74
C TYR A 68 0.29 5.55 -11.39
N GLN A 69 0.22 5.63 -12.71
CA GLN A 69 0.65 6.83 -13.45
C GLN A 69 -0.19 8.06 -13.12
N GLU A 70 -1.45 7.83 -12.78
CA GLU A 70 -2.49 8.85 -12.53
C GLU A 70 -2.54 9.28 -11.06
N LEU A 71 -1.40 9.28 -10.37
CA LEU A 71 -1.36 9.68 -8.96
C LEU A 71 -1.81 11.13 -8.77
N GLU A 72 -2.88 11.30 -7.99
CA GLU A 72 -3.43 12.60 -7.64
C GLU A 72 -2.75 13.26 -6.43
N GLY A 73 -2.82 14.59 -6.38
CA GLY A 73 -2.35 15.38 -5.22
C GLY A 73 -0.87 15.72 -5.24
N ILE A 74 -0.13 15.38 -6.31
CA ILE A 74 1.24 15.83 -6.51
C ILE A 74 1.26 17.20 -7.18
N PRO A 75 1.89 18.23 -6.56
CA PRO A 75 2.11 19.52 -7.20
C PRO A 75 2.94 19.40 -8.47
N GLU A 76 2.64 20.20 -9.49
CA GLU A 76 3.28 20.18 -10.82
C GLU A 76 4.82 20.20 -10.74
N LYS A 77 5.36 21.04 -9.87
CA LYS A 77 6.81 21.15 -9.65
C LYS A 77 7.54 19.86 -9.26
N TYR A 78 6.83 18.86 -8.73
CA TYR A 78 7.39 17.57 -8.34
C TYR A 78 7.13 16.44 -9.34
N LYS A 79 6.31 16.65 -10.35
CA LYS A 79 5.99 15.63 -11.36
C LYS A 79 7.22 15.06 -12.07
N LYS A 80 8.25 15.87 -12.27
CA LYS A 80 9.53 15.41 -12.84
C LYS A 80 10.28 14.38 -12.01
N LYS A 81 9.96 14.27 -10.71
CA LYS A 81 10.54 13.28 -9.80
C LYS A 81 9.76 11.95 -9.82
N VAL A 82 8.57 11.92 -10.39
CA VAL A 82 7.68 10.74 -10.39
C VAL A 82 8.13 9.73 -11.42
N ILE A 83 8.19 8.47 -10.98
CA ILE A 83 8.49 7.31 -11.83
C ILE A 83 7.45 6.23 -11.53
N SER A 84 6.67 5.84 -12.52
CA SER A 84 5.72 4.72 -12.38
C SER A 84 6.48 3.40 -12.48
N ILE A 85 6.39 2.59 -11.43
CA ILE A 85 7.03 1.27 -11.35
C ILE A 85 6.02 0.13 -11.16
N GLY A 86 4.73 0.46 -11.01
CA GLY A 86 3.70 -0.51 -10.69
C GLY A 86 3.68 -0.94 -9.23
N ASN A 87 2.84 -1.94 -8.94
CA ASN A 87 2.72 -2.50 -7.60
C ASN A 87 3.89 -3.42 -7.27
N ILE A 88 4.46 -3.25 -6.08
CA ILE A 88 5.47 -4.16 -5.53
C ILE A 88 4.74 -5.37 -4.95
N ILE A 89 4.71 -6.47 -5.68
CA ILE A 89 4.02 -7.70 -5.30
C ILE A 89 5.06 -8.77 -4.95
N ARG A 90 4.76 -9.57 -3.92
CA ARG A 90 5.63 -10.69 -3.53
C ARG A 90 5.69 -11.72 -4.64
N GLU A 91 6.89 -12.23 -4.92
CA GLU A 91 7.13 -13.23 -5.96
C GLU A 91 6.28 -14.50 -5.78
N GLU A 92 6.06 -14.92 -4.53
CA GLU A 92 5.20 -16.06 -4.18
C GLU A 92 3.75 -15.92 -4.68
N ILE A 93 3.25 -14.67 -4.74
CA ILE A 93 1.90 -14.38 -5.25
C ILE A 93 1.91 -14.41 -6.78
N ILE A 94 2.99 -13.90 -7.39
CA ILE A 94 3.14 -13.89 -8.86
C ILE A 94 3.30 -15.32 -9.38
N ALA A 95 4.07 -16.15 -8.66
CA ALA A 95 4.31 -17.55 -9.02
C ALA A 95 3.05 -18.44 -8.91
N LYS A 96 2.10 -18.09 -8.03
CA LYS A 96 0.80 -18.75 -7.93
C LYS A 96 -0.18 -18.25 -9.00
N LYS A 97 0.27 -18.21 -10.26
CA LYS A 97 -0.61 -17.96 -11.40
C LYS A 97 -1.57 -19.14 -11.50
N ILE A 98 -2.78 -18.96 -10.98
CA ILE A 98 -3.84 -19.95 -11.05
C ILE A 98 -4.12 -20.16 -12.55
N SER A 99 -3.99 -21.40 -13.02
CA SER A 99 -4.55 -21.79 -14.32
C SER A 99 -6.07 -21.61 -14.21
N LEU A 100 -6.62 -20.71 -15.02
CA LEU A 100 -8.07 -20.45 -15.12
C LEU A 100 -8.85 -21.65 -15.75
N ASP A 101 -8.23 -22.83 -15.82
CA ASP A 101 -8.79 -24.05 -16.42
C ASP A 101 -9.69 -24.88 -15.47
N GLU A 102 -9.85 -24.48 -14.22
CA GLU A 102 -10.92 -25.06 -13.41
C GLU A 102 -12.25 -24.51 -13.93
N LYS A 103 -13.03 -25.39 -14.55
CA LYS A 103 -14.42 -25.15 -14.97
C LYS A 103 -15.15 -24.51 -13.79
N ASP A 104 -15.36 -23.21 -13.88
CA ASP A 104 -16.13 -22.51 -12.86
C ASP A 104 -17.52 -23.16 -12.79
N ASP A 105 -17.87 -23.66 -11.62
CA ASP A 105 -19.22 -24.08 -11.31
C ASP A 105 -20.10 -22.82 -11.23
N PHE A 106 -20.63 -22.41 -12.38
CA PHE A 106 -21.51 -21.25 -12.51
C PHE A 106 -22.80 -21.34 -11.67
N ASN A 107 -23.06 -22.48 -11.05
CA ASN A 107 -24.24 -22.67 -10.22
C ASN A 107 -24.10 -22.04 -8.82
N ASN A 108 -22.89 -21.63 -8.41
CA ASN A 108 -22.63 -21.04 -7.11
C ASN A 108 -21.90 -19.71 -7.24
N LEU A 109 -22.44 -18.64 -6.64
CA LEU A 109 -21.73 -17.37 -6.49
C LEU A 109 -20.65 -17.50 -5.41
N LYS A 110 -19.38 -17.53 -5.80
CA LYS A 110 -18.24 -17.56 -4.88
C LYS A 110 -17.82 -16.12 -4.58
N ILE A 111 -17.88 -15.73 -3.30
CA ILE A 111 -17.49 -14.39 -2.84
C ILE A 111 -16.27 -14.54 -1.93
N LEU A 112 -15.14 -13.93 -2.31
CA LEU A 112 -13.98 -13.78 -1.45
C LEU A 112 -14.00 -12.40 -0.81
N VAL A 113 -13.98 -12.35 0.52
CA VAL A 113 -13.94 -11.10 1.29
C VAL A 113 -12.53 -10.87 1.82
N LEU A 114 -11.88 -9.83 1.31
CA LEU A 114 -10.56 -9.43 1.76
C LEU A 114 -10.65 -8.08 2.48
N GLY A 115 -10.36 -8.08 3.76
CA GLY A 115 -10.30 -6.88 4.57
C GLY A 115 -8.85 -6.51 4.89
N GLY A 116 -8.45 -5.26 4.64
CA GLY A 116 -7.24 -4.69 5.22
C GLY A 116 -7.43 -4.41 6.71
N SER A 117 -6.36 -4.00 7.41
CA SER A 117 -6.34 -3.78 8.86
C SER A 117 -7.43 -2.85 9.41
N GLN A 118 -7.95 -1.93 8.58
CA GLN A 118 -9.04 -1.02 8.97
C GLN A 118 -10.42 -1.48 8.48
N GLY A 119 -10.48 -2.26 7.38
CA GLY A 119 -11.73 -2.72 6.80
C GLY A 119 -12.26 -4.03 7.39
N ALA A 120 -11.40 -4.86 7.97
CA ALA A 120 -11.77 -6.19 8.46
C ALA A 120 -12.92 -6.15 9.47
N LYS A 121 -12.92 -5.18 10.40
CA LYS A 121 -13.98 -5.04 11.41
C LYS A 121 -15.33 -4.69 10.79
N VAL A 122 -15.35 -3.74 9.86
CA VAL A 122 -16.58 -3.31 9.17
C VAL A 122 -17.17 -4.46 8.38
N PHE A 123 -16.35 -5.25 7.67
CA PHE A 123 -16.83 -6.42 6.94
C PHE A 123 -17.33 -7.51 7.88
N ALA A 124 -16.64 -7.77 8.99
CA ALA A 124 -17.06 -8.77 9.96
C ALA A 124 -18.42 -8.45 10.62
N GLU A 125 -18.71 -7.17 10.82
CA GLU A 125 -19.98 -6.72 11.44
C GLU A 125 -21.13 -6.60 10.41
N SER A 126 -20.83 -6.12 9.18
CA SER A 126 -21.85 -5.80 8.19
C SER A 126 -22.24 -6.96 7.27
N LEU A 127 -21.32 -7.87 6.97
CA LEU A 127 -21.56 -8.94 6.00
C LEU A 127 -22.53 -10.03 6.49
N PRO A 128 -22.45 -10.54 7.74
CA PRO A 128 -23.33 -11.60 8.18
C PRO A 128 -24.83 -11.27 8.02
N PRO A 129 -25.34 -10.09 8.46
CA PRO A 129 -26.75 -9.77 8.29
C PRO A 129 -27.16 -9.58 6.83
N ILE A 130 -26.25 -9.16 5.95
CA ILE A 130 -26.52 -9.04 4.51
C ILE A 130 -26.63 -10.43 3.89
N LEU A 131 -25.72 -11.34 4.24
CA LEU A 131 -25.72 -12.73 3.75
C LEU A 131 -26.94 -13.52 4.23
N GLU A 132 -27.46 -13.26 5.44
CA GLU A 132 -28.71 -13.86 5.91
C GLU A 132 -29.91 -13.41 5.07
N LYS A 133 -29.97 -12.14 4.68
CA LYS A 133 -31.01 -11.65 3.78
C LYS A 133 -30.94 -12.31 2.39
N THR A 134 -29.74 -12.61 1.89
CA THR A 134 -29.59 -13.26 0.58
C THR A 134 -29.98 -14.74 0.60
N LYS A 135 -29.90 -15.43 1.75
CA LYS A 135 -30.41 -16.79 1.90
C LYS A 135 -31.91 -16.88 1.59
N SER A 136 -32.68 -15.86 1.93
CA SER A 136 -34.11 -15.79 1.60
C SER A 136 -34.39 -15.74 0.10
N LEU A 137 -33.40 -15.32 -0.70
CA LEU A 137 -33.49 -15.27 -2.17
C LEU A 137 -33.11 -16.59 -2.85
N LYS A 138 -32.80 -17.66 -2.08
CA LYS A 138 -32.38 -18.99 -2.56
C LYS A 138 -31.19 -18.94 -3.54
N LEU A 139 -30.34 -17.92 -3.44
CA LEU A 139 -29.12 -17.83 -4.23
C LEU A 139 -28.03 -18.71 -3.58
N PRO A 140 -27.45 -19.66 -4.33
CA PRO A 140 -26.36 -20.48 -3.82
C PRO A 140 -25.07 -19.64 -3.72
N ILE A 141 -24.82 -19.07 -2.53
CA ILE A 141 -23.66 -18.21 -2.27
C ILE A 141 -22.69 -18.96 -1.37
N LYS A 142 -21.41 -18.98 -1.77
CA LYS A 142 -20.30 -19.48 -0.97
C LYS A 142 -19.37 -18.32 -0.65
N VAL A 143 -19.16 -18.04 0.66
CA VAL A 143 -18.32 -16.92 1.12
C VAL A 143 -17.04 -17.48 1.71
N TYR A 144 -15.92 -16.90 1.34
CA TYR A 144 -14.59 -17.14 1.89
C TYR A 144 -14.08 -15.84 2.54
N GLN A 145 -13.55 -15.94 3.77
CA GLN A 145 -12.99 -14.80 4.52
C GLN A 145 -11.66 -15.17 5.14
#